data_fcec478904d5fc16b3b45bea19568ed0
#
_entry.id   fcec478904d5fc16b3b45bea19568ed0
#
_cell.length_a   1.000
_cell.length_b   1.000
_cell.length_c   1.000
_cell.angle_alpha   90.00
_cell.angle_beta   90.00
_cell.angle_gamma   90.00
#
_symmetry.space_group_name_H-M   'P 1'
#
loop_
_entity.id
_entity.type
_entity.pdbx_description
1 polymer ?
#
loop_
_entity_poly.entity_id
_entity_poly.type
_entity_poly.pdbx_seq_one_letter_code
_entity_poly.pdbx_strand_id
1 'polypeptide(L)'
;MSMLLPILAFVFASLIVAAVGLRFATSRGTAIDRRLAEVTGSDERVDHGPRFVMVKEAVRKFGSKVPVSPSELGKVRLRLVQAGYRGSEALPFFYGARMTIAIGAFLLFATPILLRPSVAIGLGGSLLGYLVPGIVLARLAKKRQHKMQLALADSLDLMVVSVEAGLGLDQAIMRVADELSFAYPDLSDELKLVNIELRAGKARTEALRNLADRTGLEDIASLTTMLIQTDKFGTSVAQSLRVHSETLRTKRRQRAEEAAAKTGVKMVFPLVFCIFPAIWVVTIGPAAIKFVQVLFPLAENVGKH
;
A
#
# COMPACT_ATOMS: atom_id res chain seq x y z
N MET A 1 -38.35 -12.18 -12.72
CA MET A 1 -37.19 -13.09 -12.84
C MET A 1 -35.98 -12.46 -13.51
N SER A 2 -36.10 -11.39 -14.30
CA SER A 2 -35.00 -10.75 -15.03
C SER A 2 -34.02 -9.94 -14.15
N MET A 3 -34.39 -9.52 -12.96
CA MET A 3 -33.52 -8.76 -12.04
C MET A 3 -32.63 -9.63 -11.12
N LEU A 4 -32.96 -10.90 -10.94
CA LEU A 4 -32.18 -11.82 -10.08
C LEU A 4 -30.84 -12.21 -10.71
N LEU A 5 -30.78 -12.35 -12.02
CA LEU A 5 -29.59 -12.79 -12.75
C LEU A 5 -28.43 -11.77 -12.68
N PRO A 6 -28.63 -10.45 -12.89
CA PRO A 6 -27.57 -9.45 -12.73
C PRO A 6 -27.14 -9.26 -11.27
N ILE A 7 -28.08 -9.37 -10.31
CA ILE A 7 -27.74 -9.31 -8.87
C ILE A 7 -26.89 -10.53 -8.47
N LEU A 8 -27.22 -11.71 -8.95
CA LEU A 8 -26.47 -12.96 -8.70
C LEU A 8 -25.06 -12.89 -9.35
N ALA A 9 -24.96 -12.36 -10.57
CA ALA A 9 -23.69 -12.14 -11.26
C ALA A 9 -22.83 -11.12 -10.52
N PHE A 10 -23.42 -10.07 -9.95
CA PHE A 10 -22.73 -9.08 -9.14
C PHE A 10 -22.23 -9.64 -7.81
N VAL A 11 -23.09 -10.35 -7.09
CA VAL A 11 -22.71 -11.02 -5.83
C VAL A 11 -21.58 -12.03 -6.08
N PHE A 12 -21.66 -12.77 -7.19
CA PHE A 12 -20.63 -13.74 -7.57
C PHE A 12 -19.30 -13.05 -7.97
N ALA A 13 -19.35 -11.98 -8.75
CA ALA A 13 -18.18 -11.19 -9.11
C ALA A 13 -17.57 -10.50 -7.88
N SER A 14 -18.40 -9.95 -6.99
CA SER A 14 -17.98 -9.33 -5.72
C SER A 14 -17.37 -10.37 -4.77
N LEU A 15 -17.93 -11.56 -4.68
CA LEU A 15 -17.39 -12.69 -3.90
C LEU A 15 -16.05 -13.19 -4.45
N ILE A 16 -15.89 -13.24 -5.78
CA ILE A 16 -14.61 -13.59 -6.41
C ILE A 16 -13.56 -12.51 -6.11
N VAL A 17 -13.93 -11.24 -6.22
CA VAL A 17 -13.03 -10.11 -5.92
C VAL A 17 -12.66 -10.08 -4.43
N ALA A 18 -13.62 -10.31 -3.54
CA ALA A 18 -13.38 -10.40 -2.10
C ALA A 18 -12.53 -11.64 -1.74
N ALA A 19 -12.78 -12.80 -2.33
CA ALA A 19 -11.99 -14.02 -2.12
C ALA A 19 -10.56 -13.88 -2.65
N VAL A 20 -10.38 -13.22 -3.80
CA VAL A 20 -9.07 -12.91 -4.37
C VAL A 20 -8.35 -11.87 -3.51
N GLY A 21 -9.03 -10.83 -3.05
CA GLY A 21 -8.48 -9.80 -2.16
C GLY A 21 -8.09 -10.37 -0.79
N LEU A 22 -8.93 -11.19 -0.18
CA LEU A 22 -8.65 -11.89 1.08
C LEU A 22 -7.47 -12.86 0.95
N ARG A 23 -7.39 -13.61 -0.15
CA ARG A 23 -6.24 -14.50 -0.38
C ARG A 23 -4.95 -13.75 -0.69
N PHE A 24 -5.02 -12.62 -1.35
CA PHE A 24 -3.86 -11.72 -1.51
C PHE A 24 -3.41 -11.14 -0.15
N ALA A 25 -4.33 -10.91 0.77
CA ALA A 25 -4.03 -10.49 2.14
C ALA A 25 -3.51 -11.64 3.03
N THR A 26 -4.01 -12.87 2.84
CA THR A 26 -3.64 -14.04 3.66
C THR A 26 -2.47 -14.85 3.11
N SER A 27 -2.05 -14.68 1.85
CA SER A 27 -0.87 -15.34 1.29
C SER A 27 0.47 -14.83 1.85
N ARG A 28 0.42 -13.88 2.78
CA ARG A 28 1.50 -13.61 3.72
C ARG A 28 1.47 -14.71 4.78
N GLY A 29 1.99 -15.90 4.44
CA GLY A 29 2.27 -16.92 5.44
C GLY A 29 3.08 -16.27 6.55
N THR A 30 2.48 -16.18 7.74
CA THR A 30 3.20 -15.73 8.92
C THR A 30 4.42 -16.64 9.08
N ALA A 31 5.55 -16.13 9.55
CA ALA A 31 6.75 -16.94 9.85
C ALA A 31 6.41 -18.12 10.76
N ILE A 32 5.30 -18.04 11.48
CA ILE A 32 4.71 -19.09 12.33
C ILE A 32 4.17 -20.24 11.49
N ASP A 33 3.42 -19.98 10.41
CA ASP A 33 2.84 -21.03 9.54
C ASP A 33 3.94 -21.82 8.82
N ARG A 34 5.05 -21.15 8.47
CA ARG A 34 6.20 -21.78 7.84
C ARG A 34 6.96 -22.68 8.82
N ARG A 35 7.10 -22.28 10.09
CA ARG A 35 7.73 -23.10 11.13
C ARG A 35 6.80 -24.21 11.62
N LEU A 36 5.50 -24.00 11.68
CA LEU A 36 4.52 -25.07 11.97
C LEU A 36 4.54 -26.14 10.88
N ALA A 37 4.60 -25.78 9.60
CA ALA A 37 4.73 -26.72 8.50
C ALA A 37 6.06 -27.50 8.56
N GLU A 38 7.15 -26.85 8.98
CA GLU A 38 8.49 -27.47 9.10
C GLU A 38 8.60 -28.43 10.31
N VAL A 39 7.89 -28.14 11.40
CA VAL A 39 7.89 -28.96 12.62
C VAL A 39 6.87 -30.10 12.56
N THR A 40 5.75 -29.91 11.85
CA THR A 40 4.67 -30.91 11.78
C THR A 40 4.90 -31.94 10.67
N GLY A 41 5.93 -31.76 9.82
CA GLY A 41 6.26 -32.72 8.75
C GLY A 41 5.12 -32.95 7.74
N SER A 42 4.06 -32.17 7.85
CA SER A 42 2.92 -32.20 6.96
C SER A 42 3.24 -31.33 5.74
N ASP A 43 3.75 -31.97 4.72
CA ASP A 43 3.70 -31.50 3.34
C ASP A 43 2.22 -31.54 2.89
N GLU A 44 1.36 -30.93 3.70
CA GLU A 44 -0.01 -30.65 3.34
C GLU A 44 0.04 -29.55 2.27
N ARG A 45 0.30 -29.98 1.04
CA ARG A 45 -0.26 -29.33 -0.14
C ARG A 45 -1.73 -29.17 0.16
N VAL A 46 -2.11 -27.97 0.63
CA VAL A 46 -3.52 -27.59 0.73
C VAL A 46 -4.08 -27.81 -0.66
N ASP A 47 -4.77 -28.94 -0.82
CA ASP A 47 -5.42 -29.37 -2.04
C ASP A 47 -6.49 -28.34 -2.37
N HIS A 48 -6.13 -27.40 -3.19
CA HIS A 48 -7.03 -26.36 -3.67
C HIS A 48 -7.92 -27.04 -4.70
N GLY A 49 -9.15 -27.34 -4.32
CA GLY A 49 -10.12 -28.03 -5.15
C GLY A 49 -10.08 -27.56 -6.63
N PRO A 50 -10.34 -28.47 -7.58
CA PRO A 50 -10.10 -28.30 -9.02
C PRO A 50 -10.72 -27.04 -9.65
N ARG A 51 -11.81 -26.52 -9.06
CA ARG A 51 -12.45 -25.25 -9.48
C ARG A 51 -11.56 -24.01 -9.26
N PHE A 52 -10.70 -24.03 -8.24
CA PHE A 52 -9.88 -22.88 -7.89
C PHE A 52 -8.63 -22.77 -8.77
N VAL A 53 -8.07 -23.90 -9.18
CA VAL A 53 -6.96 -23.99 -10.14
C VAL A 53 -7.43 -23.47 -11.50
N MET A 54 -8.63 -23.81 -11.92
CA MET A 54 -9.22 -23.39 -13.20
C MET A 54 -9.42 -21.86 -13.28
N VAL A 55 -9.89 -21.25 -12.19
CA VAL A 55 -10.05 -19.77 -12.10
C VAL A 55 -8.68 -19.07 -12.12
N LYS A 56 -7.68 -19.61 -11.40
CA LYS A 56 -6.32 -19.08 -11.37
C LYS A 56 -5.66 -19.15 -12.78
N GLU A 57 -5.86 -20.24 -13.49
CA GLU A 57 -5.36 -20.40 -14.85
C GLU A 57 -6.09 -19.50 -15.86
N ALA A 58 -7.40 -19.35 -15.75
CA ALA A 58 -8.17 -18.46 -16.60
C ALA A 58 -7.71 -17.00 -16.43
N VAL A 59 -7.60 -16.52 -15.18
CA VAL A 59 -7.11 -15.17 -14.84
C VAL A 59 -5.69 -14.95 -15.35
N ARG A 60 -4.81 -15.95 -15.23
CA ARG A 60 -3.44 -15.92 -15.74
C ARG A 60 -3.39 -15.85 -17.27
N LYS A 61 -4.22 -16.64 -17.96
CA LYS A 61 -4.29 -16.70 -19.42
C LYS A 61 -4.84 -15.41 -20.05
N PHE A 62 -5.79 -14.75 -19.35
CA PHE A 62 -6.28 -13.43 -19.74
C PHE A 62 -5.25 -12.34 -19.49
N GLY A 63 -4.56 -12.37 -18.35
CA GLY A 63 -3.54 -11.37 -18.01
C GLY A 63 -2.30 -11.40 -18.94
N SER A 64 -1.95 -12.54 -19.52
CA SER A 64 -0.80 -12.67 -20.43
C SER A 64 -1.05 -12.10 -21.83
N LYS A 65 -2.31 -11.87 -22.22
CA LYS A 65 -2.68 -11.36 -23.56
C LYS A 65 -2.88 -9.84 -23.62
N VAL A 66 -2.74 -9.13 -22.49
CA VAL A 66 -2.94 -7.67 -22.45
C VAL A 66 -1.71 -6.97 -23.05
N PRO A 67 -1.86 -6.19 -24.11
CA PRO A 67 -0.78 -5.39 -24.69
C PRO A 67 -0.48 -4.22 -23.76
N VAL A 68 0.50 -4.35 -22.88
CA VAL A 68 0.93 -3.30 -21.94
C VAL A 68 2.29 -2.78 -22.38
N SER A 69 2.48 -1.45 -22.31
CA SER A 69 3.76 -0.83 -22.64
C SER A 69 4.88 -1.39 -21.72
N PRO A 70 6.08 -1.69 -22.25
CA PRO A 70 7.21 -2.20 -21.46
C PRO A 70 7.58 -1.33 -20.27
N SER A 71 7.40 -0.02 -20.38
CA SER A 71 7.66 0.94 -19.30
C SER A 71 6.67 0.83 -18.14
N GLU A 72 5.39 0.55 -18.42
CA GLU A 72 4.37 0.32 -17.38
C GLU A 72 4.56 -1.04 -16.70
N LEU A 73 4.94 -2.08 -17.45
CA LEU A 73 5.27 -3.40 -16.90
C LEU A 73 6.37 -3.30 -15.83
N GLY A 74 7.44 -2.54 -16.13
CA GLY A 74 8.53 -2.31 -15.18
C GLY A 74 8.06 -1.63 -13.88
N LYS A 75 7.25 -0.58 -13.99
CA LYS A 75 6.71 0.15 -12.82
C LYS A 75 5.78 -0.71 -11.96
N VAL A 76 4.91 -1.49 -12.59
CA VAL A 76 3.99 -2.38 -11.85
C VAL A 76 4.75 -3.52 -11.21
N ARG A 77 5.73 -4.12 -11.90
CA ARG A 77 6.60 -5.16 -11.36
C ARG A 77 7.36 -4.66 -10.13
N LEU A 78 7.93 -3.46 -10.19
CA LEU A 78 8.64 -2.85 -9.06
C LEU A 78 7.70 -2.64 -7.86
N ARG A 79 6.49 -2.12 -8.09
CA ARG A 79 5.48 -1.96 -7.03
C ARG A 79 5.03 -3.28 -6.43
N LEU A 80 4.92 -4.34 -7.22
CA LEU A 80 4.63 -5.69 -6.72
C LEU A 80 5.75 -6.21 -5.81
N VAL A 81 7.01 -6.04 -6.22
CA VAL A 81 8.18 -6.39 -5.40
C VAL A 81 8.18 -5.57 -4.10
N GLN A 82 7.94 -4.27 -4.16
CA GLN A 82 7.85 -3.39 -2.98
C GLN A 82 6.68 -3.77 -2.06
N ALA A 83 5.59 -4.29 -2.60
CA ALA A 83 4.48 -4.84 -1.82
C ALA A 83 4.77 -6.24 -1.22
N GLY A 84 5.89 -6.88 -1.61
CA GLY A 84 6.30 -8.21 -1.12
C GLY A 84 5.94 -9.37 -2.05
N TYR A 85 5.34 -9.10 -3.22
CA TYR A 85 4.95 -10.12 -4.19
C TYR A 85 6.06 -10.31 -5.24
N ARG A 86 6.98 -11.25 -4.98
CA ARG A 86 8.17 -11.50 -5.81
C ARG A 86 8.00 -12.61 -6.84
N GLY A 87 6.90 -13.36 -6.79
CA GLY A 87 6.65 -14.48 -7.70
C GLY A 87 6.56 -14.02 -9.15
N SER A 88 7.09 -14.81 -10.07
CA SER A 88 6.96 -14.58 -11.53
C SER A 88 5.49 -14.54 -11.98
N GLU A 89 4.60 -15.18 -11.24
CA GLU A 89 3.15 -15.20 -11.49
C GLU A 89 2.40 -13.96 -10.95
N ALA A 90 3.04 -13.14 -10.12
CA ALA A 90 2.38 -11.98 -9.50
C ALA A 90 1.93 -10.94 -10.54
N LEU A 91 2.72 -10.74 -11.57
CA LEU A 91 2.44 -9.77 -12.63
C LEU A 91 1.23 -10.20 -13.49
N PRO A 92 1.18 -11.41 -14.10
CA PRO A 92 0.02 -11.84 -14.87
C PRO A 92 -1.24 -11.96 -14.02
N PHE A 93 -1.11 -12.34 -12.74
CA PHE A 93 -2.23 -12.39 -11.81
C PHE A 93 -2.80 -10.99 -11.52
N PHE A 94 -1.93 -10.00 -11.32
CA PHE A 94 -2.36 -8.62 -11.10
C PHE A 94 -3.14 -8.05 -12.29
N TYR A 95 -2.64 -8.26 -13.52
CA TYR A 95 -3.34 -7.81 -14.72
C TYR A 95 -4.65 -8.58 -14.94
N GLY A 96 -4.66 -9.87 -14.68
CA GLY A 96 -5.88 -10.67 -14.74
C GLY A 96 -6.94 -10.19 -13.75
N ALA A 97 -6.56 -9.92 -12.50
CA ALA A 97 -7.47 -9.36 -11.49
C ALA A 97 -7.99 -7.97 -11.90
N ARG A 98 -7.10 -7.13 -12.47
CA ARG A 98 -7.44 -5.79 -12.96
C ARG A 98 -8.49 -5.84 -14.07
N MET A 99 -8.34 -6.76 -15.03
CA MET A 99 -9.31 -6.96 -16.11
C MET A 99 -10.64 -7.53 -15.59
N THR A 100 -10.59 -8.51 -14.70
CA THR A 100 -11.80 -9.11 -14.12
C THR A 100 -12.62 -8.08 -13.35
N ILE A 101 -11.98 -7.21 -12.58
CA ILE A 101 -12.64 -6.13 -11.84
C ILE A 101 -13.22 -5.09 -12.80
N ALA A 102 -12.48 -4.70 -13.85
CA ALA A 102 -12.96 -3.74 -14.85
C ALA A 102 -14.19 -4.26 -15.61
N ILE A 103 -14.17 -5.54 -16.03
CA ILE A 103 -15.30 -6.20 -16.71
C ILE A 103 -16.49 -6.34 -15.75
N GLY A 104 -16.25 -6.74 -14.51
CA GLY A 104 -17.28 -6.84 -13.48
C GLY A 104 -17.94 -5.49 -13.18
N ALA A 105 -17.16 -4.41 -13.09
CA ALA A 105 -17.67 -3.05 -12.91
C ALA A 105 -18.47 -2.60 -14.14
N PHE A 106 -18.00 -2.90 -15.36
CA PHE A 106 -18.74 -2.60 -16.58
C PHE A 106 -20.11 -3.29 -16.59
N LEU A 107 -20.14 -4.59 -16.31
CA LEU A 107 -21.39 -5.36 -16.26
C LEU A 107 -22.33 -4.83 -15.17
N LEU A 108 -21.81 -4.47 -14.01
CA LEU A 108 -22.59 -3.93 -12.91
C LEU A 108 -23.26 -2.61 -13.27
N PHE A 109 -22.53 -1.68 -13.89
CA PHE A 109 -23.04 -0.37 -14.26
C PHE A 109 -23.83 -0.40 -15.57
N ALA A 110 -23.66 -1.43 -16.41
CA ALA A 110 -24.43 -1.61 -17.66
C ALA A 110 -25.78 -2.28 -17.42
N THR A 111 -25.92 -3.17 -16.43
CA THR A 111 -27.13 -3.98 -16.22
C THR A 111 -28.37 -3.21 -15.73
N PRO A 112 -28.34 -2.23 -14.81
CA PRO A 112 -29.51 -1.44 -14.46
C PRO A 112 -29.95 -0.46 -15.57
N ILE A 113 -29.10 -0.27 -16.57
CA ILE A 113 -29.24 0.70 -17.66
C ILE A 113 -29.81 0.03 -18.94
N LEU A 114 -30.08 -1.27 -18.93
CA LEU A 114 -30.72 -1.96 -20.06
C LEU A 114 -32.13 -1.40 -20.36
N LEU A 115 -32.74 -0.69 -19.39
CA LEU A 115 -33.99 0.07 -19.58
C LEU A 115 -33.77 1.50 -20.16
N ARG A 116 -32.55 2.07 -20.07
CA ARG A 116 -32.13 3.31 -20.76
C ARG A 116 -30.60 3.30 -20.91
N PRO A 117 -30.06 3.01 -22.09
CA PRO A 117 -28.61 2.79 -22.29
C PRO A 117 -27.83 4.11 -22.22
N SER A 118 -27.26 4.44 -21.10
CA SER A 118 -26.20 5.44 -21.03
C SER A 118 -24.83 4.73 -20.93
N VAL A 119 -24.29 4.35 -22.09
CA VAL A 119 -22.95 3.74 -22.28
C VAL A 119 -21.86 4.53 -21.53
N ALA A 120 -22.06 5.83 -21.38
CA ALA A 120 -21.16 6.73 -20.65
C ALA A 120 -20.96 6.35 -19.17
N ILE A 121 -22.01 5.92 -18.45
CA ILE A 121 -21.93 5.52 -17.05
C ILE A 121 -21.24 4.16 -16.94
N GLY A 122 -21.50 3.22 -17.85
CA GLY A 122 -20.81 1.93 -17.93
C GLY A 122 -19.31 2.10 -18.16
N LEU A 123 -18.91 2.99 -19.07
CA LEU A 123 -17.52 3.35 -19.34
C LEU A 123 -16.84 4.00 -18.12
N GLY A 124 -17.54 4.92 -17.43
CA GLY A 124 -17.05 5.53 -16.19
C GLY A 124 -16.81 4.49 -15.09
N GLY A 125 -17.76 3.56 -14.89
CA GLY A 125 -17.64 2.46 -13.94
C GLY A 125 -16.47 1.52 -14.26
N SER A 126 -16.29 1.18 -15.54
CA SER A 126 -15.16 0.37 -16.02
C SER A 126 -13.80 1.04 -15.75
N LEU A 127 -13.71 2.35 -16.00
CA LEU A 127 -12.49 3.12 -15.72
C LEU A 127 -12.16 3.14 -14.23
N LEU A 128 -13.15 3.34 -13.38
CA LEU A 128 -12.98 3.26 -11.93
C LEU A 128 -12.55 1.86 -11.49
N GLY A 129 -13.20 0.81 -11.99
CA GLY A 129 -12.83 -0.58 -11.72
C GLY A 129 -11.39 -0.91 -12.13
N TYR A 130 -10.92 -0.34 -13.23
CA TYR A 130 -9.54 -0.49 -13.70
C TYR A 130 -8.50 0.20 -12.80
N LEU A 131 -8.86 1.32 -12.16
CA LEU A 131 -7.97 2.09 -11.28
C LEU A 131 -7.83 1.47 -9.88
N VAL A 132 -8.90 0.85 -9.35
CA VAL A 132 -8.96 0.33 -7.98
C VAL A 132 -7.80 -0.62 -7.63
N PRO A 133 -7.46 -1.65 -8.44
CA PRO A 133 -6.37 -2.57 -8.10
C PRO A 133 -5.01 -1.88 -8.00
N GLY A 134 -4.77 -0.85 -8.83
CA GLY A 134 -3.56 -0.05 -8.77
C GLY A 134 -3.43 0.74 -7.46
N ILE A 135 -4.54 1.32 -6.99
CA ILE A 135 -4.59 2.06 -5.71
C ILE A 135 -4.39 1.10 -4.53
N VAL A 136 -5.03 -0.06 -4.57
CA VAL A 136 -4.87 -1.10 -3.53
C VAL A 136 -3.42 -1.57 -3.44
N LEU A 137 -2.78 -1.87 -4.59
CA LEU A 137 -1.38 -2.27 -4.63
C LEU A 137 -0.46 -1.18 -4.07
N ALA A 138 -0.68 0.08 -4.44
CA ALA A 138 0.09 1.21 -3.92
C ALA A 138 -0.06 1.37 -2.39
N ARG A 139 -1.27 1.16 -1.84
CA ARG A 139 -1.51 1.19 -0.39
C ARG A 139 -0.81 0.02 0.33
N LEU A 140 -0.83 -1.19 -0.26
CA LEU A 140 -0.15 -2.36 0.29
C LEU A 140 1.38 -2.16 0.31
N ALA A 141 1.96 -1.66 -0.78
CA ALA A 141 3.37 -1.31 -0.85
C ALA A 141 3.73 -0.27 0.22
N LYS A 142 2.95 0.80 0.34
CA LYS A 142 3.15 1.87 1.32
C LYS A 142 3.05 1.37 2.76
N LYS A 143 2.11 0.46 3.05
CA LYS A 143 1.97 -0.17 4.38
C LYS A 143 3.19 -1.02 4.73
N ARG A 144 3.73 -1.80 3.78
CA ARG A 144 4.94 -2.60 3.97
C ARG A 144 6.18 -1.71 4.15
N GLN A 145 6.33 -0.70 3.31
CA GLN A 145 7.40 0.30 3.41
C GLN A 145 7.40 1.00 4.77
N HIS A 146 6.23 1.39 5.27
CA HIS A 146 6.13 2.01 6.59
C HIS A 146 6.59 1.09 7.72
N LYS A 147 6.25 -0.21 7.67
CA LYS A 147 6.75 -1.20 8.63
C LYS A 147 8.27 -1.33 8.60
N MET A 148 8.86 -1.45 7.39
CA MET A 148 10.31 -1.53 7.22
C MET A 148 11.01 -0.24 7.69
N GLN A 149 10.39 0.92 7.48
CA GLN A 149 10.91 2.21 7.93
C GLN A 149 10.99 2.31 9.48
N LEU A 150 9.98 1.77 10.17
CA LEU A 150 10.00 1.69 11.64
C LEU A 150 11.09 0.76 12.15
N ALA A 151 11.32 -0.37 11.46
CA ALA A 151 12.32 -1.37 11.81
C ALA A 151 13.76 -0.91 11.52
N LEU A 152 13.93 0.07 10.61
CA LEU A 152 15.25 0.46 10.13
C LEU A 152 16.14 1.06 11.24
N ALA A 153 15.59 1.86 12.14
CA ALA A 153 16.33 2.44 13.25
C ALA A 153 16.90 1.35 14.16
N ASP A 154 16.05 0.38 14.54
CA ASP A 154 16.43 -0.74 15.42
C ASP A 154 17.48 -1.63 14.72
N SER A 155 17.35 -1.83 13.40
CA SER A 155 18.32 -2.58 12.60
C SER A 155 19.69 -1.92 12.54
N LEU A 156 19.72 -0.59 12.44
CA LEU A 156 20.97 0.16 12.42
C LEU A 156 21.70 0.11 13.77
N ASP A 157 20.97 0.18 14.87
CA ASP A 157 21.56 0.05 16.21
C ASP A 157 22.23 -1.31 16.38
N LEU A 158 21.55 -2.39 15.97
CA LEU A 158 22.13 -3.73 15.96
C LEU A 158 23.33 -3.85 15.02
N MET A 159 23.28 -3.16 13.87
CA MET A 159 24.40 -3.14 12.91
C MET A 159 25.63 -2.42 13.49
N VAL A 160 25.41 -1.27 14.15
CA VAL A 160 26.50 -0.52 14.84
C VAL A 160 27.17 -1.42 15.88
N VAL A 161 26.38 -2.03 16.78
CA VAL A 161 26.92 -2.91 17.82
C VAL A 161 27.68 -4.10 17.21
N SER A 162 27.17 -4.69 16.12
CA SER A 162 27.80 -5.83 15.46
C SER A 162 29.15 -5.46 14.83
N VAL A 163 29.22 -4.29 14.17
CA VAL A 163 30.47 -3.81 13.54
C VAL A 163 31.47 -3.33 14.59
N GLU A 164 31.03 -2.68 15.67
CA GLU A 164 31.88 -2.29 16.81
C GLU A 164 32.44 -3.51 17.53
N ALA A 165 31.70 -4.63 17.56
CA ALA A 165 32.19 -5.93 18.08
C ALA A 165 33.19 -6.62 17.14
N GLY A 166 33.53 -6.01 15.98
CA GLY A 166 34.53 -6.51 15.04
C GLY A 166 33.99 -7.39 13.91
N LEU A 167 32.67 -7.52 13.75
CA LEU A 167 32.11 -8.21 12.61
C LEU A 167 32.31 -7.39 11.33
N GLY A 168 32.69 -8.05 10.24
CA GLY A 168 32.65 -7.45 8.91
C GLY A 168 31.22 -7.05 8.51
N LEU A 169 31.06 -6.02 7.68
CA LEU A 169 29.76 -5.47 7.28
C LEU A 169 28.79 -6.56 6.78
N ASP A 170 29.25 -7.50 5.94
CA ASP A 170 28.41 -8.55 5.38
C ASP A 170 27.91 -9.53 6.46
N GLN A 171 28.77 -9.83 7.43
CA GLN A 171 28.41 -10.66 8.59
C GLN A 171 27.47 -9.91 9.54
N ALA A 172 27.68 -8.61 9.74
CA ALA A 172 26.79 -7.76 10.52
C ALA A 172 25.38 -7.72 9.91
N ILE A 173 25.27 -7.52 8.58
CA ILE A 173 24.00 -7.56 7.87
C ILE A 173 23.28 -8.91 8.07
N MET A 174 24.02 -10.03 7.98
CA MET A 174 23.45 -11.36 8.19
C MET A 174 22.96 -11.54 9.63
N ARG A 175 23.79 -11.18 10.60
CA ARG A 175 23.45 -11.27 12.04
C ARG A 175 22.19 -10.47 12.36
N VAL A 176 22.13 -9.23 11.89
CA VAL A 176 20.96 -8.36 12.07
C VAL A 176 19.72 -8.93 11.38
N ALA A 177 19.87 -9.48 10.17
CA ALA A 177 18.77 -10.12 9.47
C ALA A 177 18.16 -11.29 10.26
N ASP A 178 19.01 -12.10 10.89
CA ASP A 178 18.54 -13.24 11.70
C ASP A 178 17.88 -12.79 13.00
N GLU A 179 18.44 -11.79 13.68
CA GLU A 179 17.89 -11.23 14.92
C GLU A 179 16.52 -10.58 14.69
N LEU A 180 16.37 -9.86 13.58
CA LEU A 180 15.11 -9.19 13.21
C LEU A 180 14.03 -10.13 12.66
N SER A 181 14.34 -11.40 12.42
CA SER A 181 13.44 -12.33 11.72
C SER A 181 12.08 -12.50 12.39
N PHE A 182 12.03 -12.42 13.70
CA PHE A 182 10.80 -12.53 14.47
C PHE A 182 10.03 -11.20 14.58
N ALA A 183 10.74 -10.12 14.93
CA ALA A 183 10.12 -8.83 15.18
C ALA A 183 9.75 -8.08 13.87
N TYR A 184 10.63 -8.14 12.88
CA TYR A 184 10.51 -7.38 11.63
C TYR A 184 10.81 -8.25 10.40
N PRO A 185 9.96 -9.24 10.10
CA PRO A 185 10.20 -10.20 9.01
C PRO A 185 10.35 -9.55 7.64
N ASP A 186 9.60 -8.47 7.36
CA ASP A 186 9.65 -7.76 6.08
C ASP A 186 11.06 -7.18 5.79
N LEU A 187 11.76 -6.63 6.80
CA LEU A 187 13.11 -6.09 6.66
C LEU A 187 14.17 -7.20 6.71
N SER A 188 14.00 -8.18 7.61
CA SER A 188 14.86 -9.35 7.70
C SER A 188 15.00 -10.07 6.35
N ASP A 189 13.88 -10.32 5.66
CA ASP A 189 13.88 -10.98 4.35
C ASP A 189 14.64 -10.19 3.28
N GLU A 190 14.58 -8.85 3.32
CA GLU A 190 15.34 -8.01 2.38
C GLU A 190 16.85 -8.05 2.68
N LEU A 191 17.23 -8.03 3.96
CA LEU A 191 18.63 -8.13 4.36
C LEU A 191 19.22 -9.51 4.07
N LYS A 192 18.45 -10.61 4.28
CA LYS A 192 18.84 -11.97 3.89
C LYS A 192 19.10 -12.08 2.38
N LEU A 193 18.27 -11.41 1.57
CA LEU A 193 18.47 -11.38 0.12
C LEU A 193 19.79 -10.72 -0.28
N VAL A 194 20.23 -9.65 0.41
CA VAL A 194 21.55 -9.05 0.18
C VAL A 194 22.65 -10.10 0.34
N ASN A 195 22.60 -10.87 1.45
CA ASN A 195 23.58 -11.92 1.69
C ASN A 195 23.53 -13.05 0.65
N ILE A 196 22.34 -13.42 0.18
CA ILE A 196 22.18 -14.41 -0.89
C ILE A 196 22.81 -13.88 -2.20
N GLU A 197 22.60 -12.60 -2.55
CA GLU A 197 23.19 -11.97 -3.72
C GLU A 197 24.73 -11.92 -3.63
N LEU A 198 25.29 -11.60 -2.45
CA LEU A 198 26.72 -11.60 -2.21
C LEU A 198 27.32 -13.00 -2.36
N ARG A 199 26.68 -14.02 -1.79
CA ARG A 199 27.10 -15.44 -1.92
C ARG A 199 27.00 -15.94 -3.37
N ALA A 200 26.07 -15.39 -4.14
CA ALA A 200 25.94 -15.67 -5.58
C ALA A 200 27.00 -14.96 -6.44
N GLY A 201 27.96 -14.24 -5.83
CA GLY A 201 29.06 -13.56 -6.52
C GLY A 201 28.75 -12.16 -7.04
N LYS A 202 27.61 -11.58 -6.69
CA LYS A 202 27.32 -10.17 -7.05
C LYS A 202 28.23 -9.21 -6.30
N ALA A 203 28.62 -8.13 -6.95
CA ALA A 203 29.35 -7.06 -6.30
C ALA A 203 28.52 -6.45 -5.15
N ARG A 204 29.18 -6.13 -4.01
CA ARG A 204 28.51 -5.51 -2.84
C ARG A 204 27.72 -4.26 -3.19
N THR A 205 28.29 -3.41 -4.03
CA THR A 205 27.64 -2.18 -4.51
C THR A 205 26.33 -2.47 -5.25
N GLU A 206 26.28 -3.56 -6.04
CA GLU A 206 25.10 -3.96 -6.77
C GLU A 206 24.04 -4.55 -5.82
N ALA A 207 24.43 -5.42 -4.90
CA ALA A 207 23.52 -6.02 -3.91
C ALA A 207 22.87 -4.95 -3.02
N LEU A 208 23.63 -3.94 -2.59
CA LEU A 208 23.10 -2.82 -1.83
C LEU A 208 22.16 -1.93 -2.65
N ARG A 209 22.46 -1.64 -3.92
CA ARG A 209 21.53 -0.91 -4.81
C ARG A 209 20.24 -1.69 -5.03
N ASN A 210 20.32 -2.99 -5.25
CA ASN A 210 19.15 -3.85 -5.38
C ASN A 210 18.28 -3.83 -4.12
N LEU A 211 18.87 -3.74 -2.93
CA LEU A 211 18.13 -3.55 -1.67
C LEU A 211 17.34 -2.25 -1.67
N ALA A 212 17.96 -1.13 -2.08
CA ALA A 212 17.29 0.17 -2.18
C ALA A 212 16.12 0.13 -3.19
N ASP A 213 16.34 -0.42 -4.37
CA ASP A 213 15.32 -0.51 -5.43
C ASP A 213 14.15 -1.40 -5.02
N ARG A 214 14.41 -2.56 -4.39
CA ARG A 214 13.37 -3.51 -3.94
C ARG A 214 12.52 -2.94 -2.81
N THR A 215 13.11 -2.21 -1.90
CA THR A 215 12.38 -1.61 -0.77
C THR A 215 11.66 -0.32 -1.18
N GLY A 216 12.27 0.47 -2.07
CA GLY A 216 11.76 1.76 -2.50
C GLY A 216 11.64 2.76 -1.34
N LEU A 217 12.46 2.61 -0.30
CA LEU A 217 12.53 3.52 0.85
C LEU A 217 13.72 4.47 0.71
N GLU A 218 13.45 5.76 0.79
CA GLU A 218 14.47 6.80 0.71
C GLU A 218 15.52 6.65 1.81
N ASP A 219 15.11 6.29 3.03
CA ASP A 219 16.03 6.11 4.15
C ASP A 219 16.99 4.91 3.92
N ILE A 220 16.52 3.82 3.27
CA ILE A 220 17.38 2.69 2.86
C ILE A 220 18.27 3.07 1.68
N ALA A 221 17.78 3.83 0.71
CA ALA A 221 18.60 4.32 -0.40
C ALA A 221 19.72 5.23 0.09
N SER A 222 19.45 6.08 1.06
CA SER A 222 20.46 6.91 1.72
C SER A 222 21.51 6.07 2.46
N LEU A 223 21.06 5.07 3.24
CA LEU A 223 21.93 4.12 3.93
C LEU A 223 22.84 3.37 2.96
N THR A 224 22.27 2.79 1.91
CA THR A 224 23.04 2.01 0.92
C THR A 224 24.06 2.87 0.19
N THR A 225 23.68 4.11 -0.15
CA THR A 225 24.61 5.07 -0.77
C THR A 225 25.77 5.40 0.16
N MET A 226 25.49 5.66 1.44
CA MET A 226 26.50 5.91 2.46
C MET A 226 27.42 4.71 2.62
N LEU A 227 26.90 3.48 2.72
CA LEU A 227 27.68 2.25 2.84
C LEU A 227 28.59 2.03 1.62
N ILE A 228 28.10 2.27 0.41
CA ILE A 228 28.89 2.19 -0.83
C ILE A 228 30.04 3.21 -0.83
N GLN A 229 29.77 4.42 -0.36
CA GLN A 229 30.80 5.47 -0.26
C GLN A 229 31.84 5.13 0.80
N THR A 230 31.41 4.65 1.98
CA THR A 230 32.29 4.26 3.08
C THR A 230 33.21 3.11 2.68
N ASP A 231 32.69 2.11 1.98
CA ASP A 231 33.45 0.98 1.44
C ASP A 231 34.51 1.45 0.41
N LYS A 232 34.14 2.40 -0.43
CA LYS A 232 35.04 2.92 -1.47
C LYS A 232 36.18 3.81 -0.93
N PHE A 233 35.90 4.59 0.12
CA PHE A 233 36.86 5.56 0.67
C PHE A 233 37.61 5.05 1.92
N GLY A 234 37.27 3.85 2.41
CA GLY A 234 37.94 3.23 3.56
C GLY A 234 37.68 3.93 4.90
N THR A 235 36.62 4.74 4.99
CA THR A 235 36.23 5.40 6.25
C THR A 235 35.60 4.38 7.22
N SER A 236 35.61 4.70 8.53
CA SER A 236 35.04 3.78 9.54
C SER A 236 33.53 3.55 9.29
N VAL A 237 33.18 2.32 8.93
CA VAL A 237 31.81 1.90 8.73
C VAL A 237 30.97 2.07 10.00
N ALA A 238 31.54 1.73 11.18
CA ALA A 238 30.89 1.87 12.47
C ALA A 238 30.50 3.32 12.75
N GLN A 239 31.43 4.26 12.54
CA GLN A 239 31.18 5.67 12.75
C GLN A 239 30.10 6.21 11.79
N SER A 240 30.16 5.83 10.51
CA SER A 240 29.16 6.24 9.50
C SER A 240 27.76 5.70 9.83
N LEU A 241 27.66 4.45 10.26
CA LEU A 241 26.40 3.82 10.70
C LEU A 241 25.84 4.53 11.94
N ARG A 242 26.69 4.87 12.93
CA ARG A 242 26.28 5.59 14.13
C ARG A 242 25.67 6.94 13.81
N VAL A 243 26.35 7.75 13.00
CA VAL A 243 25.82 9.07 12.55
C VAL A 243 24.52 8.92 11.79
N HIS A 244 24.39 7.88 10.94
CA HIS A 244 23.18 7.63 10.18
C HIS A 244 22.02 7.19 11.08
N SER A 245 22.28 6.34 12.09
CA SER A 245 21.28 5.92 13.10
C SER A 245 20.74 7.14 13.87
N GLU A 246 21.63 8.02 14.37
CA GLU A 246 21.24 9.26 15.06
C GLU A 246 20.41 10.19 14.17
N THR A 247 20.78 10.30 12.89
CA THR A 247 20.02 11.07 11.90
C THR A 247 18.61 10.52 11.71
N LEU A 248 18.44 9.20 11.62
CA LEU A 248 17.13 8.59 11.49
C LEU A 248 16.25 8.73 12.75
N ARG A 249 16.87 8.64 13.93
CA ARG A 249 16.17 8.90 15.20
C ARG A 249 15.66 10.34 15.25
N THR A 250 16.51 11.30 14.86
CA THR A 250 16.13 12.73 14.79
C THR A 250 15.00 12.94 13.77
N LYS A 251 15.11 12.37 12.56
CA LYS A 251 14.03 12.43 11.56
C LYS A 251 12.71 11.81 12.08
N ARG A 252 12.80 10.70 12.82
CA ARG A 252 11.62 10.06 13.42
C ARG A 252 10.92 10.99 14.42
N ARG A 253 11.72 11.65 15.28
CA ARG A 253 11.21 12.65 16.24
C ARG A 253 10.58 13.84 15.53
N GLN A 254 11.25 14.40 14.52
CA GLN A 254 10.72 15.52 13.73
C GLN A 254 9.40 15.17 13.03
N ARG A 255 9.28 13.97 12.45
CA ARG A 255 8.01 13.51 11.84
C ARG A 255 6.88 13.42 12.87
N ALA A 256 7.18 12.98 14.09
CA ALA A 256 6.20 12.94 15.18
C ALA A 256 5.76 14.34 15.62
N GLU A 257 6.70 15.27 15.75
CA GLU A 257 6.44 16.68 16.08
C GLU A 257 5.63 17.37 14.98
N GLU A 258 5.96 17.14 13.69
CA GLU A 258 5.17 17.63 12.57
C GLU A 258 3.75 17.07 12.54
N ALA A 259 3.59 15.77 12.84
CA ALA A 259 2.27 15.14 12.89
C ALA A 259 1.42 15.75 14.02
N ALA A 260 2.02 16.01 15.20
CA ALA A 260 1.38 16.68 16.31
C ALA A 260 0.96 18.12 15.96
N ALA A 261 1.86 18.90 15.35
CA ALA A 261 1.57 20.27 14.91
C ALA A 261 0.45 20.31 13.86
N LYS A 262 0.46 19.41 12.88
CA LYS A 262 -0.61 19.30 11.88
C LYS A 262 -1.96 18.93 12.48
N THR A 263 -2.00 18.25 13.62
CA THR A 263 -3.24 17.90 14.32
C THR A 263 -3.90 19.14 14.91
N GLY A 264 -3.13 20.05 15.52
CA GLY A 264 -3.63 21.34 16.00
C GLY A 264 -4.30 22.16 14.90
N VAL A 265 -3.65 22.27 13.76
CA VAL A 265 -4.23 23.00 12.61
C VAL A 265 -5.50 22.32 12.08
N LYS A 266 -5.57 20.99 12.06
CA LYS A 266 -6.76 20.27 11.62
C LYS A 266 -7.96 20.46 12.57
N MET A 267 -7.74 20.73 13.84
CA MET A 267 -8.82 21.00 14.81
C MET A 267 -9.49 22.37 14.59
N VAL A 268 -8.80 23.31 13.94
CA VAL A 268 -9.39 24.62 13.60
C VAL A 268 -10.53 24.47 12.60
N PHE A 269 -10.43 23.52 11.66
CA PHE A 269 -11.43 23.33 10.60
C PHE A 269 -12.84 22.97 11.15
N PRO A 270 -13.01 21.94 12.00
CA PRO A 270 -14.30 21.66 12.64
C PRO A 270 -14.79 22.81 13.53
N LEU A 271 -13.88 23.48 14.22
CA LEU A 271 -14.21 24.61 15.09
C LEU A 271 -14.82 25.77 14.30
N VAL A 272 -14.18 26.17 13.20
CA VAL A 272 -14.73 27.22 12.31
C VAL A 272 -16.06 26.78 11.70
N PHE A 273 -16.16 25.52 11.27
CA PHE A 273 -17.36 25.01 10.62
C PHE A 273 -18.57 24.90 11.56
N CYS A 274 -18.34 24.76 12.88
CA CYS A 274 -19.40 24.73 13.90
C CYS A 274 -19.72 26.13 14.42
N ILE A 275 -18.70 26.95 14.73
CA ILE A 275 -18.90 28.27 15.36
C ILE A 275 -19.47 29.28 14.35
N PHE A 276 -19.00 29.27 13.11
CA PHE A 276 -19.43 30.25 12.11
C PHE A 276 -20.93 30.19 11.82
N PRO A 277 -21.56 29.03 11.55
CA PRO A 277 -23.00 28.94 11.42
C PRO A 277 -23.76 29.32 12.68
N ALA A 278 -23.25 28.97 13.86
CA ALA A 278 -23.90 29.31 15.12
C ALA A 278 -23.98 30.84 15.34
N ILE A 279 -22.88 31.55 15.07
CA ILE A 279 -22.84 33.01 15.10
C ILE A 279 -23.84 33.61 14.11
N TRP A 280 -23.93 33.06 12.90
CA TRP A 280 -24.87 33.51 11.87
C TRP A 280 -26.34 33.36 12.34
N VAL A 281 -26.69 32.24 12.92
CA VAL A 281 -28.03 31.98 13.42
C VAL A 281 -28.37 32.95 14.55
N VAL A 282 -27.45 33.21 15.47
CA VAL A 282 -27.69 34.10 16.63
C VAL A 282 -27.77 35.59 16.19
N THR A 283 -26.96 36.01 15.24
CA THR A 283 -26.91 37.43 14.81
C THR A 283 -27.94 37.77 13.74
N ILE A 284 -28.12 36.92 12.75
CA ILE A 284 -29.04 37.18 11.61
C ILE A 284 -30.45 36.66 11.91
N GLY A 285 -30.59 35.61 12.75
CA GLY A 285 -31.91 35.06 13.06
C GLY A 285 -32.92 36.07 13.55
N PRO A 286 -32.64 36.89 14.62
CA PRO A 286 -33.54 37.91 15.07
C PRO A 286 -33.86 39.01 14.06
N ALA A 287 -32.84 39.37 13.24
CA ALA A 287 -33.02 40.38 12.18
C ALA A 287 -33.92 39.85 11.05
N ALA A 288 -33.73 38.60 10.62
CA ALA A 288 -34.55 37.96 9.63
C ALA A 288 -36.01 37.79 10.05
N ILE A 289 -36.26 37.45 11.32
CA ILE A 289 -37.61 37.32 11.89
C ILE A 289 -38.33 38.71 11.87
N LYS A 290 -37.64 39.75 12.32
CA LYS A 290 -38.21 41.12 12.28
C LYS A 290 -38.47 41.59 10.85
N PHE A 291 -37.57 41.32 9.95
CA PHE A 291 -37.72 41.67 8.54
C PHE A 291 -38.96 41.01 7.92
N VAL A 292 -39.16 39.72 8.13
CA VAL A 292 -40.34 38.99 7.67
C VAL A 292 -41.62 39.53 8.30
N GLN A 293 -41.62 39.82 9.63
CA GLN A 293 -42.82 40.35 10.33
C GLN A 293 -43.20 41.73 9.88
N VAL A 294 -42.29 42.58 9.42
CA VAL A 294 -42.58 43.95 8.96
C VAL A 294 -42.93 44.00 7.49
N LEU A 295 -42.22 43.21 6.62
CA LEU A 295 -42.43 43.28 5.19
C LEU A 295 -43.72 42.55 4.72
N PHE A 296 -44.03 41.39 5.32
CA PHE A 296 -45.21 40.63 4.89
C PHE A 296 -46.54 41.40 5.05
N PRO A 297 -46.85 42.05 6.19
CA PRO A 297 -48.07 42.83 6.33
C PRO A 297 -48.09 44.09 5.47
N LEU A 298 -46.93 44.70 5.16
CA LEU A 298 -46.84 45.81 4.23
C LEU A 298 -47.18 45.39 2.77
N ALA A 299 -46.70 44.25 2.32
CA ALA A 299 -47.00 43.71 1.00
C ALA A 299 -48.47 43.34 0.84
N GLU A 300 -49.13 42.86 1.90
CA GLU A 300 -50.57 42.53 1.88
C GLU A 300 -51.46 43.78 1.84
N ASN A 301 -51.02 44.87 2.47
CA ASN A 301 -51.77 46.15 2.41
C ASN A 301 -51.60 46.89 1.08
N VAL A 302 -50.49 46.72 0.37
CA VAL A 302 -50.28 47.35 -0.95
C VAL A 302 -51.07 46.64 -2.07
N GLY A 303 -51.41 45.36 -1.90
CA GLY A 303 -52.25 44.62 -2.87
C GLY A 303 -53.77 44.78 -2.74
N LYS A 304 -54.23 45.60 -1.78
CA LYS A 304 -55.64 45.84 -1.53
C LYS A 304 -56.18 47.29 -1.98
N HIS A 305 -55.35 48.03 -2.72
CA HIS A 305 -55.73 49.28 -3.35
C HIS A 305 -55.64 49.13 -4.93
#